data_840d0e3bc6ea906329d15c524d85be2e
#
_entry.id   840d0e3bc6ea906329d15c524d85be2e
#
_cell.length_a   1.000
_cell.length_b   1.000
_cell.length_c   1.000
_cell.angle_alpha   90.00
_cell.angle_beta   90.00
_cell.angle_gamma   90.00
#
_symmetry.space_group_name_H-M   'P 1'
#
loop_
_entity.id
_entity.type
_entity.pdbx_description
1 polymer ?
#
loop_
_entity_poly.entity_id
_entity_poly.type
_entity_poly.pdbx_seq_one_letter_code
_entity_poly.pdbx_strand_id
1 'polypeptide(L)'
;MKDSSTAKKSIFDNPLLSTKIKSANVKPKELLLGYFIGPFGALLASGIFGSYLNTYLTNVLFRGELTDGVKQFMTLLPLLSTILIVIGNLVVGQLVERTRTKAGKARPWILLASVVMGAACILMFVIPWNLPVIGKAIWYAISYNLYYSVAYPLYNTSNSTLIPVSTRNSSQRGLLASATNIAHLGVMGAGSMVFPMLASFLLFGADENPIAFAWVLMFIIVGVFTAFCTIMQYYFTRERVTEETLNMPKDSVKKISIKQQLKGVATEPYWWIIIIFYLVFQFAGGMKNLSMQYFCQWVLEPFGEMNRVQSAGVSQTVLGVLGAVPMAVAVALVWPLANKFTKQKVVIAGMGIGVVGGIIRRCRLSSRIRRHRWRGCR
;
A
#
# COMPACT_ATOMS: atom_id res chain seq x y z
N MET A 1 51.17 4.56 -20.60
CA MET A 1 49.95 4.58 -21.42
C MET A 1 49.49 3.13 -21.59
N LYS A 2 48.48 2.71 -20.86
CA LYS A 2 47.57 1.60 -21.09
C LYS A 2 46.82 1.37 -19.76
N ASP A 3 45.75 2.16 -19.54
CA ASP A 3 44.72 1.84 -18.57
C ASP A 3 43.40 1.87 -19.31
N SER A 4 43.16 0.85 -20.09
CA SER A 4 41.83 0.47 -20.50
C SER A 4 41.19 -0.33 -19.36
N SER A 5 40.70 0.36 -18.33
CA SER A 5 39.82 -0.27 -17.35
C SER A 5 38.61 -0.79 -18.11
N THR A 6 38.56 -2.09 -18.31
CA THR A 6 37.37 -2.83 -18.72
C THR A 6 36.28 -2.61 -17.67
N ALA A 7 35.62 -1.48 -17.75
CA ALA A 7 34.41 -1.21 -16.98
C ALA A 7 33.42 -2.32 -17.33
N LYS A 8 33.14 -3.23 -16.40
CA LYS A 8 32.12 -4.27 -16.53
C LYS A 8 30.85 -3.58 -17.02
N LYS A 9 30.43 -3.88 -18.27
CA LYS A 9 29.19 -3.40 -18.83
C LYS A 9 28.06 -3.77 -17.86
N SER A 10 27.43 -2.79 -17.26
CA SER A 10 26.25 -2.99 -16.41
C SER A 10 25.09 -3.44 -17.29
N ILE A 11 24.23 -4.31 -16.78
CA ILE A 11 22.96 -4.71 -17.43
C ILE A 11 22.15 -3.48 -17.84
N PHE A 12 22.26 -2.38 -17.08
CA PHE A 12 21.58 -1.10 -17.33
C PHE A 12 22.25 -0.22 -18.39
N ASP A 13 23.34 -0.66 -19.03
CA ASP A 13 23.90 -0.03 -20.22
C ASP A 13 23.13 -0.40 -21.50
N ASN A 14 22.18 -1.35 -21.41
CA ASN A 14 21.34 -1.75 -22.52
C ASN A 14 20.33 -0.62 -22.84
N PRO A 15 20.25 -0.15 -24.10
CA PRO A 15 19.31 0.89 -24.52
C PRO A 15 17.84 0.50 -24.28
N LEU A 16 17.51 -0.80 -24.25
CA LEU A 16 16.18 -1.30 -23.93
C LEU A 16 15.73 -0.97 -22.50
N LEU A 17 16.66 -0.81 -21.56
CA LEU A 17 16.39 -0.47 -20.16
C LEU A 17 16.52 1.05 -19.88
N SER A 18 16.68 1.87 -20.90
CA SER A 18 16.74 3.31 -20.76
C SER A 18 15.36 3.91 -20.49
N THR A 19 15.32 5.07 -19.80
CA THR A 19 14.07 5.81 -19.60
C THR A 19 13.52 6.35 -20.92
N LYS A 20 12.18 6.34 -21.06
CA LYS A 20 11.47 6.98 -22.17
C LYS A 20 11.33 8.51 -21.99
N ILE A 21 11.66 9.03 -20.80
CA ILE A 21 11.58 10.45 -20.47
C ILE A 21 12.93 11.12 -20.72
N LYS A 22 13.02 11.94 -21.78
CA LYS A 22 14.22 12.69 -22.14
C LYS A 22 14.19 14.17 -21.71
N SER A 23 13.01 14.67 -21.28
CA SER A 23 12.82 16.08 -20.94
C SER A 23 13.57 16.49 -19.66
N ALA A 24 14.10 17.71 -19.62
CA ALA A 24 14.73 18.29 -18.44
C ALA A 24 13.69 18.56 -17.32
N ASN A 25 12.50 19.02 -17.67
CA ASN A 25 11.41 19.29 -16.75
C ASN A 25 10.41 18.12 -16.72
N VAL A 26 9.66 18.03 -15.62
CA VAL A 26 8.57 17.06 -15.45
C VAL A 26 7.45 17.38 -16.44
N LYS A 27 7.06 16.39 -17.24
CA LYS A 27 5.95 16.50 -18.19
C LYS A 27 4.69 15.78 -17.68
N PRO A 28 3.48 16.14 -18.14
CA PRO A 28 2.23 15.49 -17.74
C PRO A 28 2.23 13.97 -17.97
N LYS A 29 2.91 13.50 -19.02
CA LYS A 29 3.06 12.06 -19.32
C LYS A 29 3.85 11.32 -18.22
N GLU A 30 4.94 11.92 -17.73
CA GLU A 30 5.72 11.39 -16.61
C GLU A 30 4.89 11.37 -15.32
N LEU A 31 4.16 12.46 -15.05
CA LEU A 31 3.29 12.59 -13.90
C LEU A 31 2.19 11.49 -13.90
N LEU A 32 1.50 11.32 -15.02
CA LEU A 32 0.39 10.38 -15.13
C LEU A 32 0.86 8.92 -15.10
N LEU A 33 1.82 8.54 -15.96
CA LEU A 33 2.23 7.14 -16.10
C LEU A 33 3.22 6.70 -15.03
N GLY A 34 4.16 7.59 -14.64
CA GLY A 34 5.22 7.29 -13.68
C GLY A 34 4.80 7.45 -12.22
N TYR A 35 4.02 8.50 -11.89
CA TYR A 35 3.74 8.87 -10.50
C TYR A 35 2.28 8.73 -10.08
N PHE A 36 1.37 8.45 -11.00
CA PHE A 36 -0.02 8.15 -10.68
C PHE A 36 -0.37 6.68 -11.01
N ILE A 37 -0.38 6.29 -12.28
CA ILE A 37 -0.80 4.93 -12.69
C ILE A 37 0.19 3.87 -12.19
N GLY A 38 1.50 4.15 -12.24
CA GLY A 38 2.52 3.24 -11.73
C GLY A 38 2.29 2.85 -10.27
N PRO A 39 2.31 3.81 -9.31
CA PRO A 39 2.05 3.54 -7.90
C PRO A 39 0.65 2.99 -7.63
N PHE A 40 -0.38 3.45 -8.35
CA PHE A 40 -1.74 2.92 -8.23
C PHE A 40 -1.77 1.42 -8.52
N GLY A 41 -1.25 0.98 -9.67
CA GLY A 41 -1.26 -0.44 -10.05
C GLY A 41 -0.33 -1.28 -9.18
N ALA A 42 0.84 -0.76 -8.83
CA ALA A 42 1.80 -1.46 -7.97
C ALA A 42 1.24 -1.77 -6.57
N LEU A 43 0.47 -0.86 -6.01
CA LEU A 43 -0.07 -1.00 -4.65
C LEU A 43 -1.49 -1.56 -4.61
N LEU A 44 -2.14 -1.77 -5.76
CA LEU A 44 -3.53 -2.26 -5.83
C LEU A 44 -3.72 -3.56 -5.04
N ALA A 45 -2.81 -4.51 -5.21
CA ALA A 45 -2.85 -5.77 -4.47
C ALA A 45 -2.84 -5.55 -2.95
N SER A 46 -1.99 -4.65 -2.44
CA SER A 46 -1.91 -4.36 -1.00
C SER A 46 -3.19 -3.73 -0.46
N GLY A 47 -3.86 -2.90 -1.24
CA GLY A 47 -5.17 -2.32 -0.90
C GLY A 47 -6.26 -3.38 -0.76
N ILE A 48 -6.28 -4.36 -1.67
CA ILE A 48 -7.21 -5.50 -1.64
C ILE A 48 -6.89 -6.43 -0.45
N PHE A 49 -5.62 -6.75 -0.23
CA PHE A 49 -5.18 -7.61 0.87
C PHE A 49 -5.58 -7.06 2.23
N GLY A 50 -5.49 -5.74 2.43
CA GLY A 50 -5.88 -5.09 3.68
C GLY A 50 -7.33 -5.34 4.10
N SER A 51 -8.20 -5.70 3.16
CA SER A 51 -9.64 -5.93 3.43
C SER A 51 -10.05 -7.40 3.29
N TYR A 52 -9.51 -8.13 2.32
CA TYR A 52 -10.04 -9.44 1.91
C TYR A 52 -9.13 -10.64 2.11
N LEU A 53 -7.89 -10.44 2.55
CA LEU A 53 -6.96 -11.54 2.78
C LEU A 53 -7.47 -12.53 3.82
N ASN A 54 -8.03 -12.02 4.90
CA ASN A 54 -8.61 -12.85 5.96
C ASN A 54 -9.81 -13.65 5.48
N THR A 55 -10.66 -13.04 4.64
CA THR A 55 -11.82 -13.70 4.01
C THR A 55 -11.39 -14.84 3.10
N TYR A 56 -10.31 -14.64 2.32
CA TYR A 56 -9.73 -15.70 1.50
C TYR A 56 -9.23 -16.87 2.36
N LEU A 57 -8.51 -16.60 3.44
CA LEU A 57 -7.97 -17.63 4.32
C LEU A 57 -9.08 -18.47 4.95
N THR A 58 -10.10 -17.81 5.51
CA THR A 58 -11.16 -18.49 6.25
C THR A 58 -12.14 -19.21 5.34
N ASN A 59 -12.52 -18.60 4.23
CA ASN A 59 -13.63 -19.10 3.40
C ASN A 59 -13.15 -19.93 2.21
N VAL A 60 -11.89 -19.76 1.77
CA VAL A 60 -11.37 -20.46 0.58
C VAL A 60 -10.28 -21.45 0.96
N LEU A 61 -9.14 -20.96 1.48
CA LEU A 61 -7.94 -21.78 1.67
C LEU A 61 -8.12 -22.85 2.76
N PHE A 62 -8.64 -22.48 3.93
CA PHE A 62 -8.85 -23.36 5.07
C PHE A 62 -10.33 -23.67 5.33
N ARG A 63 -11.16 -23.62 4.29
CA ARG A 63 -12.57 -23.93 4.39
C ARG A 63 -12.78 -25.37 4.87
N GLY A 64 -13.54 -25.52 5.98
CA GLY A 64 -13.75 -26.83 6.61
C GLY A 64 -12.57 -27.38 7.43
N GLU A 65 -11.41 -26.71 7.40
CA GLU A 65 -10.17 -27.12 8.10
C GLU A 65 -9.78 -26.12 9.21
N LEU A 66 -10.71 -25.26 9.67
CA LEU A 66 -10.48 -24.21 10.67
C LEU A 66 -10.34 -24.76 12.10
N THR A 67 -9.27 -25.52 12.33
CA THR A 67 -8.88 -25.96 13.68
C THR A 67 -8.30 -24.81 14.49
N ASP A 68 -8.18 -24.98 15.81
CA ASP A 68 -7.57 -23.94 16.66
C ASP A 68 -6.11 -23.66 16.30
N GLY A 69 -5.38 -24.67 15.81
CA GLY A 69 -4.03 -24.49 15.26
C GLY A 69 -3.99 -23.59 14.04
N VAL A 70 -4.96 -23.71 13.11
CA VAL A 70 -5.05 -22.83 11.93
C VAL A 70 -5.41 -21.40 12.34
N LYS A 71 -6.32 -21.21 13.29
CA LYS A 71 -6.65 -19.88 13.82
C LYS A 71 -5.45 -19.20 14.48
N GLN A 72 -4.68 -19.96 15.27
CA GLN A 72 -3.43 -19.48 15.87
C GLN A 72 -2.41 -19.11 14.79
N PHE A 73 -2.22 -19.95 13.78
CA PHE A 73 -1.37 -19.66 12.64
C PHE A 73 -1.75 -18.35 11.94
N MET A 74 -3.03 -18.15 11.63
CA MET A 74 -3.53 -16.93 10.99
C MET A 74 -3.28 -15.67 11.82
N THR A 75 -3.27 -15.78 13.15
CA THR A 75 -3.00 -14.67 14.07
C THR A 75 -1.51 -14.43 14.26
N LEU A 76 -0.73 -15.50 14.41
CA LEU A 76 0.71 -15.41 14.71
C LEU A 76 1.54 -15.05 13.48
N LEU A 77 1.15 -15.51 12.29
CA LEU A 77 1.91 -15.25 11.06
C LEU A 77 2.14 -13.75 10.80
N PRO A 78 1.12 -12.86 10.80
CA PRO A 78 1.35 -11.43 10.61
C PRO A 78 2.20 -10.81 11.72
N LEU A 79 2.03 -11.26 12.97
CA LEU A 79 2.82 -10.77 14.10
C LEU A 79 4.32 -11.11 13.95
N LEU A 80 4.63 -12.37 13.68
CA LEU A 80 6.01 -12.81 13.47
C LEU A 80 6.63 -12.22 12.21
N SER A 81 5.85 -12.12 11.14
CA SER A 81 6.28 -11.50 9.89
C SER A 81 6.63 -10.02 10.05
N THR A 82 6.08 -9.32 11.05
CA THR A 82 6.45 -7.92 11.32
C THR A 82 7.95 -7.75 11.54
N ILE A 83 8.60 -8.70 12.21
CA ILE A 83 10.06 -8.68 12.41
C ILE A 83 10.78 -8.76 11.06
N LEU A 84 10.36 -9.68 10.19
CA LEU A 84 10.93 -9.85 8.85
C LEU A 84 10.68 -8.63 7.97
N ILE A 85 9.50 -8.00 8.08
CA ILE A 85 9.16 -6.76 7.38
C ILE A 85 10.08 -5.61 7.78
N VAL A 86 10.36 -5.46 9.08
CA VAL A 86 11.32 -4.44 9.58
C VAL A 86 12.71 -4.69 9.02
N ILE A 87 13.20 -5.93 9.09
CA ILE A 87 14.50 -6.31 8.53
C ILE A 87 14.52 -6.04 7.02
N GLY A 88 13.49 -6.45 6.29
CA GLY A 88 13.35 -6.21 4.85
C GLY A 88 13.44 -4.72 4.50
N ASN A 89 12.72 -3.85 5.21
CA ASN A 89 12.79 -2.40 5.01
C ASN A 89 14.19 -1.83 5.24
N LEU A 90 14.89 -2.28 6.30
CA LEU A 90 16.26 -1.84 6.60
C LEU A 90 17.25 -2.29 5.52
N VAL A 91 17.18 -3.55 5.10
CA VAL A 91 18.03 -4.12 4.06
C VAL A 91 17.81 -3.40 2.73
N VAL A 92 16.55 -3.27 2.31
CA VAL A 92 16.22 -2.59 1.05
C VAL A 92 16.62 -1.12 1.09
N GLY A 93 16.40 -0.41 2.20
CA GLY A 93 16.85 0.97 2.37
C GLY A 93 18.36 1.12 2.11
N GLN A 94 19.16 0.22 2.68
CA GLN A 94 20.61 0.19 2.47
C GLN A 94 21.00 -0.16 1.02
N LEU A 95 20.28 -1.11 0.40
CA LEU A 95 20.53 -1.50 -0.99
C LEU A 95 20.24 -0.34 -1.95
N VAL A 96 19.10 0.32 -1.81
CA VAL A 96 18.72 1.49 -2.62
C VAL A 96 19.71 2.63 -2.41
N GLU A 97 20.13 2.90 -1.17
CA GLU A 97 21.05 3.99 -0.87
C GLU A 97 22.45 3.78 -1.48
N ARG A 98 22.93 2.53 -1.46
CA ARG A 98 24.26 2.18 -2.01
C ARG A 98 24.27 2.03 -3.53
N THR A 99 23.11 1.94 -4.16
CA THR A 99 23.01 1.71 -5.60
C THR A 99 23.42 2.95 -6.39
N ARG A 100 24.30 2.77 -7.32
CA ARG A 100 24.77 3.79 -8.27
C ARG A 100 24.86 3.16 -9.66
N THR A 101 23.79 3.30 -10.44
CA THR A 101 23.72 2.81 -11.81
C THR A 101 23.35 3.92 -12.77
N LYS A 102 23.60 3.74 -14.07
CA LYS A 102 23.18 4.68 -15.11
C LYS A 102 21.66 4.80 -15.20
N ALA A 103 20.92 3.75 -14.80
CA ALA A 103 19.47 3.80 -14.74
C ALA A 103 18.93 4.61 -13.54
N GLY A 104 19.79 4.94 -12.58
CA GLY A 104 19.44 5.65 -11.36
C GLY A 104 19.72 4.85 -10.09
N LYS A 105 19.23 5.36 -8.97
CA LYS A 105 19.39 4.78 -7.62
C LYS A 105 18.17 3.92 -7.25
N ALA A 106 16.97 4.40 -7.49
CA ALA A 106 15.71 3.74 -7.12
C ALA A 106 15.09 2.92 -8.27
N ARG A 107 15.20 3.40 -9.51
CA ARG A 107 14.58 2.76 -10.68
C ARG A 107 14.96 1.28 -10.89
N PRO A 108 16.22 0.85 -10.76
CA PRO A 108 16.58 -0.56 -10.89
C PRO A 108 15.81 -1.47 -9.92
N TRP A 109 15.57 -0.98 -8.71
CA TRP A 109 14.83 -1.71 -7.68
C TRP A 109 13.33 -1.75 -7.95
N ILE A 110 12.76 -0.70 -8.57
CA ILE A 110 11.38 -0.71 -9.07
C ILE A 110 11.20 -1.78 -10.15
N LEU A 111 12.17 -1.92 -11.06
CA LEU A 111 12.12 -2.97 -12.08
C LEU A 111 12.19 -4.37 -11.46
N LEU A 112 13.07 -4.59 -10.47
CA LEU A 112 13.12 -5.86 -9.75
C LEU A 112 11.81 -6.10 -8.97
N ALA A 113 11.29 -5.06 -8.32
CA ALA A 113 10.03 -5.13 -7.59
C ALA A 113 8.85 -5.54 -8.49
N SER A 114 8.84 -5.14 -9.78
CA SER A 114 7.76 -5.51 -10.70
C SER A 114 7.59 -7.02 -10.84
N VAL A 115 8.71 -7.74 -10.94
CA VAL A 115 8.70 -9.20 -11.06
C VAL A 115 8.36 -9.84 -9.71
N VAL A 116 9.03 -9.40 -8.65
CA VAL A 116 8.86 -10.03 -7.32
C VAL A 116 7.46 -9.77 -6.75
N MET A 117 6.89 -8.57 -6.91
CA MET A 117 5.53 -8.26 -6.45
C MET A 117 4.47 -9.05 -7.22
N GLY A 118 4.58 -9.08 -8.56
CA GLY A 118 3.66 -9.84 -9.39
C GLY A 118 3.70 -11.33 -9.05
N ALA A 119 4.90 -11.91 -8.99
CA ALA A 119 5.08 -13.31 -8.63
C ALA A 119 4.58 -13.63 -7.22
N ALA A 120 4.92 -12.81 -6.22
CA ALA A 120 4.49 -13.01 -4.84
C ALA A 120 2.97 -12.91 -4.69
N CYS A 121 2.34 -11.97 -5.40
CA CYS A 121 0.88 -11.84 -5.44
C CYS A 121 0.23 -13.11 -6.01
N ILE A 122 0.73 -13.64 -7.12
CA ILE A 122 0.19 -14.85 -7.75
C ILE A 122 0.43 -16.08 -6.85
N LEU A 123 1.64 -16.26 -6.33
CA LEU A 123 2.01 -17.40 -5.49
C LEU A 123 1.17 -17.49 -4.20
N MET A 124 0.73 -16.37 -3.66
CA MET A 124 -0.09 -16.33 -2.45
C MET A 124 -1.47 -16.96 -2.65
N PHE A 125 -1.99 -16.99 -3.88
CA PHE A 125 -3.33 -17.51 -4.20
C PHE A 125 -3.30 -18.79 -5.05
N VAL A 126 -2.21 -19.08 -5.75
CA VAL A 126 -2.02 -20.32 -6.52
C VAL A 126 -1.46 -21.40 -5.59
N ILE A 127 -2.27 -21.83 -4.62
CA ILE A 127 -1.88 -22.88 -3.68
C ILE A 127 -2.47 -24.21 -4.18
N PRO A 128 -1.67 -25.27 -4.34
CA PRO A 128 -2.18 -26.58 -4.74
C PRO A 128 -3.21 -27.13 -3.74
N TRP A 129 -4.40 -27.47 -4.22
CA TRP A 129 -5.51 -27.91 -3.38
C TRP A 129 -5.25 -29.25 -2.66
N ASN A 130 -4.40 -30.10 -3.25
CA ASN A 130 -4.09 -31.44 -2.76
C ASN A 130 -3.10 -31.44 -1.58
N LEU A 131 -2.61 -30.27 -1.16
CA LEU A 131 -1.69 -30.19 -0.02
C LEU A 131 -2.42 -30.41 1.29
N PRO A 132 -1.78 -31.11 2.27
CA PRO A 132 -2.30 -31.17 3.63
C PRO A 132 -2.33 -29.76 4.25
N VAL A 133 -3.11 -29.57 5.31
CA VAL A 133 -3.28 -28.27 6.01
C VAL A 133 -1.95 -27.59 6.33
N ILE A 134 -0.98 -28.37 6.82
CA ILE A 134 0.36 -27.87 7.14
C ILE A 134 1.09 -27.39 5.88
N GLY A 135 0.97 -28.13 4.78
CA GLY A 135 1.57 -27.75 3.49
C GLY A 135 0.99 -26.45 2.94
N LYS A 136 -0.36 -26.28 3.01
CA LYS A 136 -1.05 -25.01 2.65
C LYS A 136 -0.55 -23.86 3.52
N ALA A 137 -0.41 -24.09 4.84
CA ALA A 137 0.06 -23.07 5.79
C ALA A 137 1.52 -22.66 5.50
N ILE A 138 2.42 -23.60 5.23
CA ILE A 138 3.82 -23.31 4.90
C ILE A 138 3.91 -22.53 3.57
N TRP A 139 3.20 -23.00 2.54
CA TRP A 139 3.16 -22.29 1.25
C TRP A 139 2.68 -20.86 1.40
N TYR A 140 1.57 -20.69 2.11
CA TYR A 140 1.03 -19.36 2.38
C TYR A 140 2.00 -18.49 3.17
N ALA A 141 2.65 -19.02 4.21
CA ALA A 141 3.62 -18.27 5.02
C ALA A 141 4.82 -17.78 4.19
N ILE A 142 5.35 -18.63 3.30
CA ILE A 142 6.45 -18.26 2.39
C ILE A 142 6.00 -17.17 1.42
N SER A 143 4.85 -17.34 0.76
CA SER A 143 4.32 -16.38 -0.20
C SER A 143 3.95 -15.05 0.45
N TYR A 144 3.37 -15.09 1.65
CA TYR A 144 3.05 -13.92 2.46
C TYR A 144 4.31 -13.11 2.80
N ASN A 145 5.37 -13.77 3.29
CA ASN A 145 6.62 -13.10 3.61
C ASN A 145 7.36 -12.63 2.36
N LEU A 146 7.29 -13.35 1.25
CA LEU A 146 7.84 -12.89 -0.04
C LEU A 146 7.18 -11.57 -0.46
N TYR A 147 5.86 -11.45 -0.28
CA TYR A 147 5.15 -10.22 -0.60
C TYR A 147 5.46 -9.10 0.40
N TYR A 148 5.19 -9.31 1.70
CA TYR A 148 5.23 -8.25 2.71
C TYR A 148 6.63 -7.91 3.23
N SER A 149 7.56 -8.88 3.26
CA SER A 149 8.90 -8.67 3.82
C SER A 149 9.95 -8.38 2.74
N VAL A 150 9.68 -8.72 1.46
CA VAL A 150 10.64 -8.52 0.37
C VAL A 150 10.07 -7.60 -0.71
N ALA A 151 8.99 -8.00 -1.38
CA ALA A 151 8.47 -7.32 -2.56
C ALA A 151 7.94 -5.92 -2.24
N TYR A 152 7.09 -5.80 -1.23
CA TYR A 152 6.48 -4.54 -0.82
C TYR A 152 7.52 -3.53 -0.31
N PRO A 153 8.46 -3.87 0.60
CA PRO A 153 9.57 -2.98 0.97
C PRO A 153 10.41 -2.55 -0.22
N LEU A 154 10.73 -3.46 -1.13
CA LEU A 154 11.52 -3.18 -2.32
C LEU A 154 10.85 -2.11 -3.19
N TYR A 155 9.56 -2.24 -3.42
CA TYR A 155 8.78 -1.26 -4.15
C TYR A 155 8.62 0.06 -3.38
N ASN A 156 8.12 -0.01 -2.15
CA ASN A 156 7.71 1.17 -1.37
C ASN A 156 8.89 2.10 -1.04
N THR A 157 10.03 1.52 -0.63
CA THR A 157 11.26 2.28 -0.35
C THR A 157 11.82 2.94 -1.63
N SER A 158 11.82 2.20 -2.75
CA SER A 158 12.28 2.73 -4.02
C SER A 158 11.36 3.84 -4.55
N ASN A 159 10.05 3.66 -4.46
CA ASN A 159 9.06 4.67 -4.88
C ASN A 159 9.16 5.95 -4.04
N SER A 160 9.35 5.82 -2.72
CA SER A 160 9.55 6.97 -1.83
C SER A 160 10.85 7.72 -2.12
N THR A 161 11.92 6.99 -2.48
CA THR A 161 13.22 7.57 -2.85
C THR A 161 13.16 8.26 -4.22
N LEU A 162 12.29 7.81 -5.12
CA LEU A 162 12.22 8.31 -6.49
C LEU A 162 11.84 9.79 -6.57
N ILE A 163 10.91 10.27 -5.72
CA ILE A 163 10.43 11.66 -5.74
C ILE A 163 11.55 12.67 -5.50
N PRO A 164 12.37 12.57 -4.42
CA PRO A 164 13.44 13.53 -4.18
C PRO A 164 14.58 13.47 -5.20
N VAL A 165 14.82 12.32 -5.84
CA VAL A 165 15.89 12.19 -6.84
C VAL A 165 15.45 12.54 -8.27
N SER A 166 14.15 12.73 -8.51
CA SER A 166 13.61 13.03 -9.84
C SER A 166 13.84 14.48 -10.27
N THR A 167 13.79 15.44 -9.35
CA THR A 167 13.99 16.87 -9.66
C THR A 167 14.44 17.67 -8.45
N ARG A 168 15.25 18.72 -8.70
CA ARG A 168 15.63 19.70 -7.67
C ARG A 168 14.57 20.79 -7.47
N ASN A 169 13.71 21.00 -8.45
CA ASN A 169 12.65 22.01 -8.38
C ASN A 169 11.59 21.60 -7.35
N SER A 170 11.44 22.44 -6.31
CA SER A 170 10.51 22.19 -5.18
C SER A 170 9.05 22.10 -5.63
N SER A 171 8.62 22.94 -6.60
CA SER A 171 7.26 22.93 -7.12
C SER A 171 6.97 21.64 -7.89
N GLN A 172 7.87 21.23 -8.78
CA GLN A 172 7.74 19.98 -9.53
C GLN A 172 7.76 18.77 -8.59
N ARG A 173 8.62 18.78 -7.55
CA ARG A 173 8.63 17.72 -6.51
C ARG A 173 7.31 17.63 -5.76
N GLY A 174 6.72 18.78 -5.42
CA GLY A 174 5.38 18.83 -4.81
C GLY A 174 4.31 18.23 -5.71
N LEU A 175 4.37 18.51 -7.01
CA LEU A 175 3.44 17.95 -8.00
C LEU A 175 3.56 16.41 -8.10
N LEU A 176 4.80 15.88 -8.16
CA LEU A 176 5.05 14.43 -8.18
C LEU A 176 4.55 13.75 -6.90
N ALA A 177 4.83 14.35 -5.74
CA ALA A 177 4.35 13.84 -4.45
C ALA A 177 2.82 13.83 -4.37
N SER A 178 2.17 14.89 -4.87
CA SER A 178 0.69 14.96 -4.92
C SER A 178 0.10 13.87 -5.81
N ALA A 179 0.67 13.63 -6.99
CA ALA A 179 0.22 12.57 -7.89
C ALA A 179 0.34 11.18 -7.24
N THR A 180 1.46 10.90 -6.58
CA THR A 180 1.68 9.64 -5.85
C THR A 180 0.70 9.50 -4.68
N ASN A 181 0.43 10.57 -3.94
CA ASN A 181 -0.56 10.54 -2.84
C ASN A 181 -1.98 10.29 -3.36
N ILE A 182 -2.37 10.90 -4.49
CA ILE A 182 -3.66 10.63 -5.14
C ILE A 182 -3.73 9.15 -5.59
N ALA A 183 -2.64 8.59 -6.10
CA ALA A 183 -2.58 7.17 -6.43
C ALA A 183 -2.80 6.28 -5.19
N HIS A 184 -2.17 6.58 -4.06
CA HIS A 184 -2.37 5.85 -2.80
C HIS A 184 -3.82 5.94 -2.31
N LEU A 185 -4.45 7.12 -2.38
CA LEU A 185 -5.87 7.30 -2.06
C LEU A 185 -6.76 6.49 -3.02
N GLY A 186 -6.42 6.47 -4.31
CA GLY A 186 -7.09 5.65 -5.32
C GLY A 186 -7.01 4.16 -5.01
N VAL A 187 -5.84 3.66 -4.57
CA VAL A 187 -5.66 2.26 -4.13
C VAL A 187 -6.53 1.93 -2.92
N MET A 188 -6.55 2.81 -1.92
CA MET A 188 -7.43 2.61 -0.75
C MET A 188 -8.90 2.61 -1.17
N GLY A 189 -9.30 3.51 -2.08
CA GLY A 189 -10.65 3.55 -2.63
C GLY A 189 -10.98 2.28 -3.42
N ALA A 190 -10.13 1.85 -4.31
CA ALA A 190 -10.33 0.63 -5.10
C ALA A 190 -10.43 -0.61 -4.19
N GLY A 191 -9.53 -0.76 -3.22
CA GLY A 191 -9.50 -1.89 -2.31
C GLY A 191 -10.65 -1.93 -1.30
N SER A 192 -11.12 -0.78 -0.82
CA SER A 192 -12.16 -0.72 0.23
C SER A 192 -13.56 -0.38 -0.29
N MET A 193 -13.69 0.13 -1.52
CA MET A 193 -14.97 0.53 -2.10
C MET A 193 -15.35 -0.33 -3.31
N VAL A 194 -14.48 -0.41 -4.31
CA VAL A 194 -14.80 -1.09 -5.58
C VAL A 194 -14.65 -2.61 -5.45
N PHE A 195 -13.57 -3.06 -4.84
CA PHE A 195 -13.29 -4.48 -4.71
C PHE A 195 -14.34 -5.26 -3.88
N PRO A 196 -14.90 -4.76 -2.78
CA PRO A 196 -15.97 -5.44 -2.05
C PRO A 196 -17.17 -5.78 -2.92
N MET A 197 -17.60 -4.84 -3.76
CA MET A 197 -18.70 -5.05 -4.69
C MET A 197 -18.33 -6.11 -5.74
N LEU A 198 -17.16 -5.99 -6.37
CA LEU A 198 -16.69 -6.98 -7.34
C LEU A 198 -16.55 -8.37 -6.71
N ALA A 199 -15.98 -8.44 -5.49
CA ALA A 199 -15.79 -9.68 -4.77
C ALA A 199 -17.11 -10.37 -4.46
N SER A 200 -18.12 -9.63 -3.99
CA SER A 200 -19.42 -10.20 -3.62
C SER A 200 -20.20 -10.78 -4.79
N PHE A 201 -20.02 -10.25 -6.00
CA PHE A 201 -20.70 -10.75 -7.21
C PHE A 201 -19.88 -11.76 -8.01
N LEU A 202 -18.56 -11.63 -8.04
CA LEU A 202 -17.70 -12.43 -8.90
C LEU A 202 -17.02 -13.60 -8.18
N LEU A 203 -16.73 -13.45 -6.88
CA LEU A 203 -15.94 -14.42 -6.12
C LEU A 203 -16.79 -15.34 -5.26
N PHE A 204 -18.10 -15.07 -5.13
CA PHE A 204 -19.04 -15.89 -4.39
C PHE A 204 -20.21 -16.31 -5.30
N GLY A 205 -20.66 -17.56 -5.14
CA GLY A 205 -21.83 -18.08 -5.84
C GLY A 205 -23.15 -17.59 -5.22
N ALA A 206 -24.27 -17.99 -5.86
CA ALA A 206 -25.61 -17.70 -5.36
C ALA A 206 -25.86 -18.24 -3.94
N ASP A 207 -25.22 -19.35 -3.59
CA ASP A 207 -25.29 -19.99 -2.26
C ASP A 207 -24.32 -19.41 -1.24
N GLU A 208 -23.81 -18.23 -1.44
CA GLU A 208 -22.77 -17.58 -0.61
C GLU A 208 -21.44 -18.36 -0.51
N ASN A 209 -21.31 -19.43 -1.30
CA ASN A 209 -20.10 -20.24 -1.33
C ASN A 209 -19.01 -19.56 -2.18
N PRO A 210 -17.75 -19.49 -1.72
CA PRO A 210 -16.66 -18.93 -2.49
C PRO A 210 -16.34 -19.81 -3.68
N ILE A 211 -16.14 -19.18 -4.85
CA ILE A 211 -15.73 -19.84 -6.09
C ILE A 211 -14.19 -19.82 -6.11
N ALA A 212 -13.57 -20.88 -5.64
CA ALA A 212 -12.12 -20.95 -5.47
C ALA A 212 -11.34 -20.61 -6.75
N PHE A 213 -11.76 -21.09 -7.92
CA PHE A 213 -11.15 -20.75 -9.20
C PHE A 213 -11.23 -19.25 -9.52
N ALA A 214 -12.35 -18.61 -9.21
CA ALA A 214 -12.51 -17.17 -9.44
C ALA A 214 -11.55 -16.34 -8.57
N TRP A 215 -11.30 -16.75 -7.32
CA TRP A 215 -10.30 -16.13 -6.46
C TRP A 215 -8.89 -16.23 -7.04
N VAL A 216 -8.48 -17.43 -7.47
CA VAL A 216 -7.16 -17.62 -8.08
C VAL A 216 -7.02 -16.77 -9.36
N LEU A 217 -8.02 -16.82 -10.25
CA LEU A 217 -8.00 -16.06 -11.51
C LEU A 217 -7.92 -14.54 -11.26
N MET A 218 -8.72 -14.03 -10.32
CA MET A 218 -8.72 -12.61 -9.95
C MET A 218 -7.32 -12.16 -9.50
N PHE A 219 -6.65 -12.92 -8.65
CA PHE A 219 -5.33 -12.54 -8.14
C PHE A 219 -4.19 -12.77 -9.14
N ILE A 220 -4.36 -13.68 -10.10
CA ILE A 220 -3.45 -13.73 -11.26
C ILE A 220 -3.57 -12.44 -12.08
N ILE A 221 -4.78 -11.99 -12.37
CA ILE A 221 -5.03 -10.74 -13.11
C ILE A 221 -4.45 -9.55 -12.34
N VAL A 222 -4.70 -9.44 -11.03
CA VAL A 222 -4.16 -8.38 -10.18
C VAL A 222 -2.63 -8.43 -10.13
N GLY A 223 -2.02 -9.62 -10.02
CA GLY A 223 -0.56 -9.78 -10.00
C GLY A 223 0.10 -9.36 -11.32
N VAL A 224 -0.48 -9.76 -12.46
CA VAL A 224 -0.01 -9.36 -13.80
C VAL A 224 -0.17 -7.84 -13.99
N PHE A 225 -1.31 -7.28 -13.59
CA PHE A 225 -1.56 -5.84 -13.65
C PHE A 225 -0.56 -5.06 -12.78
N THR A 226 -0.28 -5.54 -11.56
CA THR A 226 0.73 -4.96 -10.67
C THR A 226 2.11 -4.96 -11.31
N ALA A 227 2.53 -6.08 -11.90
CA ALA A 227 3.81 -6.18 -12.59
C ALA A 227 3.87 -5.21 -13.79
N PHE A 228 2.83 -5.17 -14.61
CA PHE A 228 2.74 -4.28 -15.78
C PHE A 228 2.84 -2.79 -15.39
N CYS A 229 2.06 -2.35 -14.41
CA CYS A 229 2.07 -0.96 -13.96
C CYS A 229 3.42 -0.56 -13.33
N THR A 230 4.05 -1.48 -12.60
CA THR A 230 5.38 -1.24 -12.00
C THR A 230 6.47 -1.15 -13.07
N ILE A 231 6.41 -2.00 -14.11
CA ILE A 231 7.29 -1.90 -15.29
C ILE A 231 7.07 -0.57 -16.01
N MET A 232 5.81 -0.17 -16.19
CA MET A 232 5.46 1.12 -16.80
C MET A 232 6.05 2.27 -15.98
N GLN A 233 5.95 2.24 -14.66
CA GLN A 233 6.58 3.23 -13.78
C GLN A 233 8.08 3.34 -14.03
N TYR A 234 8.79 2.20 -14.13
CA TYR A 234 10.22 2.19 -14.44
C TYR A 234 10.55 2.93 -15.73
N TYR A 235 9.81 2.72 -16.81
CA TYR A 235 10.06 3.35 -18.11
C TYR A 235 9.67 4.83 -18.16
N PHE A 236 8.64 5.24 -17.43
CA PHE A 236 8.11 6.61 -17.46
C PHE A 236 8.56 7.48 -16.28
N THR A 237 9.63 7.10 -15.60
CA THR A 237 10.27 7.91 -14.56
C THR A 237 11.72 8.21 -14.93
N ARG A 238 12.26 9.34 -14.41
CA ARG A 238 13.66 9.73 -14.61
C ARG A 238 14.24 10.33 -13.33
N GLU A 239 15.46 9.91 -12.99
CA GLU A 239 16.21 10.38 -11.83
C GLU A 239 17.26 11.42 -12.23
N ARG A 240 16.83 12.67 -12.46
CA ARG A 240 17.70 13.75 -12.94
C ARG A 240 18.79 14.11 -11.92
N VAL A 241 18.46 14.10 -10.63
CA VAL A 241 19.42 14.41 -9.56
C VAL A 241 20.50 13.34 -9.44
N THR A 242 20.14 12.05 -9.60
CA THR A 242 21.11 10.96 -9.59
C THR A 242 22.04 11.02 -10.81
N GLU A 243 21.50 11.34 -11.99
CA GLU A 243 22.29 11.52 -13.22
C GLU A 243 23.37 12.61 -13.07
N GLU A 244 23.04 13.74 -12.42
CA GLU A 244 23.99 14.82 -12.12
C GLU A 244 25.09 14.36 -11.14
N THR A 245 24.72 13.59 -10.11
CA THR A 245 25.65 13.14 -9.06
C THR A 245 26.56 11.98 -9.51
N LEU A 246 26.20 11.24 -10.57
CA LEU A 246 27.06 10.19 -11.13
C LEU A 246 28.40 10.72 -11.64
N ASN A 247 28.42 11.96 -12.11
CA ASN A 247 29.62 12.63 -12.64
C ASN A 247 30.50 13.24 -11.53
N MET A 248 30.07 13.21 -10.26
CA MET A 248 30.85 13.72 -9.13
C MET A 248 31.82 12.69 -8.58
N PRO A 249 33.01 13.09 -8.08
CA PRO A 249 33.98 12.18 -7.46
C PRO A 249 33.34 11.40 -6.30
N LYS A 250 33.67 10.13 -6.17
CA LYS A 250 33.11 9.23 -5.13
C LYS A 250 33.40 9.70 -3.70
N ASP A 251 34.46 10.46 -3.51
CA ASP A 251 34.94 10.91 -2.19
C ASP A 251 34.20 12.15 -1.67
N SER A 252 33.40 12.82 -2.50
CA SER A 252 32.64 14.00 -2.09
C SER A 252 31.39 13.69 -1.22
N VAL A 253 30.99 12.43 -1.12
CA VAL A 253 29.80 12.02 -0.33
C VAL A 253 30.24 11.34 0.95
N LYS A 254 30.14 12.04 2.08
CA LYS A 254 30.37 11.47 3.41
C LYS A 254 29.42 10.28 3.65
N LYS A 255 29.98 9.10 3.84
CA LYS A 255 29.23 7.91 4.26
C LYS A 255 28.90 8.04 5.75
N ILE A 256 27.66 8.35 6.07
CA ILE A 256 27.17 8.39 7.44
C ILE A 256 26.84 6.95 7.87
N SER A 257 27.40 6.51 9.02
CA SER A 257 27.10 5.19 9.57
C SER A 257 25.63 5.08 10.00
N ILE A 258 25.02 3.89 9.86
CA ILE A 258 23.64 3.60 10.30
C ILE A 258 23.44 3.99 11.76
N LYS A 259 24.44 3.69 12.61
CA LYS A 259 24.41 4.06 14.03
C LYS A 259 24.30 5.57 14.26
N GLN A 260 25.00 6.37 13.46
CA GLN A 260 24.92 7.84 13.52
C GLN A 260 23.57 8.36 13.01
N GLN A 261 23.03 7.75 11.95
CA GLN A 261 21.69 8.10 11.43
C GLN A 261 20.61 7.80 12.48
N LEU A 262 20.62 6.61 13.09
CA LEU A 262 19.69 6.22 14.14
C LEU A 262 19.82 7.11 15.38
N LYS A 263 21.04 7.42 15.80
CA LYS A 263 21.28 8.33 16.94
C LYS A 263 20.73 9.73 16.65
N GLY A 264 20.97 10.29 15.45
CA GLY A 264 20.45 11.59 15.05
C GLY A 264 18.92 11.66 15.09
N VAL A 265 18.26 10.60 14.60
CA VAL A 265 16.81 10.50 14.62
C VAL A 265 16.26 10.33 16.05
N ALA A 266 16.90 9.48 16.88
CA ALA A 266 16.44 9.18 18.22
C ALA A 266 16.55 10.38 19.19
N THR A 267 17.46 11.33 18.91
CA THR A 267 17.66 12.53 19.73
C THR A 267 16.70 13.68 19.41
N GLU A 268 15.99 13.62 18.28
CA GLU A 268 15.08 14.69 17.86
C GLU A 268 13.66 14.50 18.42
N PRO A 269 13.18 15.35 19.35
CA PRO A 269 11.87 15.17 19.99
C PRO A 269 10.69 15.35 19.01
N TYR A 270 10.82 16.23 18.02
CA TYR A 270 9.78 16.44 17.00
C TYR A 270 9.53 15.19 16.13
N TRP A 271 10.59 14.40 15.92
CA TRP A 271 10.49 13.16 15.20
C TRP A 271 9.62 12.12 15.94
N TRP A 272 9.77 12.02 17.25
CA TRP A 272 8.95 11.15 18.09
C TRP A 272 7.47 11.56 18.09
N ILE A 273 7.18 12.85 18.15
CA ILE A 273 5.80 13.36 18.08
C ILE A 273 5.14 12.94 16.75
N ILE A 274 5.87 13.11 15.64
CA ILE A 274 5.35 12.74 14.30
C ILE A 274 5.13 11.22 14.20
N ILE A 275 6.06 10.41 14.72
CA ILE A 275 5.93 8.94 14.69
C ILE A 275 4.74 8.48 15.54
N ILE A 276 4.60 8.94 16.76
CA ILE A 276 3.50 8.56 17.64
C ILE A 276 2.16 8.93 16.97
N PHE A 277 2.07 10.14 16.43
CA PHE A 277 0.90 10.56 15.66
C PHE A 277 0.60 9.62 14.50
N TYR A 278 1.62 9.30 13.69
CA TYR A 278 1.46 8.42 12.54
C TYR A 278 1.05 6.99 12.94
N LEU A 279 1.64 6.44 14.00
CA LEU A 279 1.28 5.12 14.52
C LEU A 279 -0.17 5.06 14.98
N VAL A 280 -0.63 6.03 15.76
CA VAL A 280 -2.03 6.10 16.23
C VAL A 280 -3.00 6.24 15.04
N PHE A 281 -2.66 7.08 14.07
CA PHE A 281 -3.46 7.28 12.86
C PHE A 281 -3.58 5.99 12.04
N GLN A 282 -2.46 5.31 11.80
CA GLN A 282 -2.43 4.05 11.04
C GLN A 282 -3.16 2.92 11.75
N PHE A 283 -3.01 2.82 13.08
CA PHE A 283 -3.72 1.85 13.89
C PHE A 283 -5.24 2.05 13.81
N ALA A 284 -5.71 3.27 13.99
CA ALA A 284 -7.14 3.60 13.88
C ALA A 284 -7.71 3.32 12.47
N GLY A 285 -6.95 3.65 11.42
CA GLY A 285 -7.30 3.35 10.03
C GLY A 285 -7.36 1.85 9.75
N GLY A 286 -6.40 1.09 10.23
CA GLY A 286 -6.35 -0.37 10.11
C GLY A 286 -7.54 -1.04 10.80
N MET A 287 -7.84 -0.67 12.05
CA MET A 287 -9.01 -1.18 12.77
C MET A 287 -10.31 -0.89 12.03
N LYS A 288 -10.47 0.33 11.52
CA LYS A 288 -11.65 0.71 10.74
C LYS A 288 -11.81 -0.19 9.51
N ASN A 289 -10.76 -0.38 8.73
CA ASN A 289 -10.83 -1.15 7.49
C ASN A 289 -11.13 -2.63 7.74
N LEU A 290 -10.48 -3.25 8.74
CA LEU A 290 -10.70 -4.65 9.09
C LEU A 290 -12.10 -4.89 9.65
N SER A 291 -12.63 -3.98 10.47
CA SER A 291 -13.95 -4.13 11.07
C SER A 291 -15.11 -3.81 10.12
N MET A 292 -14.86 -3.03 9.06
CA MET A 292 -15.90 -2.54 8.16
C MET A 292 -16.65 -3.67 7.46
N GLN A 293 -15.93 -4.69 6.98
CA GLN A 293 -16.52 -5.85 6.31
C GLN A 293 -17.48 -6.60 7.23
N TYR A 294 -17.03 -6.92 8.46
CA TYR A 294 -17.84 -7.62 9.45
C TYR A 294 -19.03 -6.78 9.89
N PHE A 295 -18.86 -5.47 10.03
CA PHE A 295 -19.96 -4.55 10.33
C PHE A 295 -21.04 -4.58 9.25
N CYS A 296 -20.65 -4.52 7.97
CA CYS A 296 -21.59 -4.58 6.85
C CYS A 296 -22.29 -5.93 6.74
N GLN A 297 -21.60 -7.03 7.07
CA GLN A 297 -22.13 -8.38 6.94
C GLN A 297 -23.06 -8.80 8.09
N TRP A 298 -22.77 -8.36 9.32
CA TRP A 298 -23.43 -8.87 10.52
C TRP A 298 -24.29 -7.86 11.28
N VAL A 299 -24.09 -6.56 11.05
CA VAL A 299 -24.79 -5.49 11.77
C VAL A 299 -25.82 -4.77 10.90
N LEU A 300 -25.57 -4.65 9.60
CA LEU A 300 -26.51 -4.05 8.67
C LEU A 300 -27.50 -5.09 8.14
N GLU A 301 -28.76 -4.67 7.98
CA GLU A 301 -29.76 -5.49 7.31
C GLU A 301 -29.47 -5.63 5.83
N PRO A 302 -29.73 -6.81 5.22
CA PRO A 302 -29.58 -7.02 3.79
C PRO A 302 -30.43 -6.06 2.96
N PHE A 303 -29.93 -5.63 1.81
CA PHE A 303 -30.70 -4.83 0.86
C PHE A 303 -31.63 -5.73 0.02
N GLY A 304 -32.93 -5.57 0.23
CA GLY A 304 -33.94 -6.28 -0.55
C GLY A 304 -33.79 -7.81 -0.51
N GLU A 305 -33.82 -8.43 -1.67
CA GLU A 305 -33.70 -9.91 -1.84
C GLU A 305 -32.26 -10.39 -1.98
N MET A 306 -31.26 -9.52 -1.80
CA MET A 306 -29.85 -9.89 -1.89
C MET A 306 -29.43 -10.78 -0.73
N ASN A 307 -28.57 -11.77 -1.00
CA ASN A 307 -27.95 -12.55 0.04
C ASN A 307 -26.99 -11.70 0.90
N ARG A 308 -26.61 -12.19 2.09
CA ARG A 308 -25.82 -11.41 3.06
C ARG A 308 -24.47 -10.94 2.50
N VAL A 309 -23.79 -11.80 1.73
CA VAL A 309 -22.47 -11.49 1.18
C VAL A 309 -22.57 -10.37 0.13
N GLN A 310 -23.55 -10.47 -0.77
CA GLN A 310 -23.80 -9.45 -1.80
C GLN A 310 -24.22 -8.11 -1.16
N SER A 311 -25.16 -8.17 -0.21
CA SER A 311 -25.59 -6.99 0.53
C SER A 311 -24.46 -6.32 1.30
N ALA A 312 -23.56 -7.12 1.94
CA ALA A 312 -22.39 -6.58 2.63
C ALA A 312 -21.42 -5.87 1.68
N GLY A 313 -21.18 -6.43 0.49
CA GLY A 313 -20.33 -5.81 -0.53
C GLY A 313 -20.89 -4.47 -1.02
N VAL A 314 -22.19 -4.41 -1.31
CA VAL A 314 -22.88 -3.19 -1.70
C VAL A 314 -22.86 -2.17 -0.57
N SER A 315 -23.20 -2.55 0.67
CA SER A 315 -23.18 -1.68 1.85
C SER A 315 -21.80 -1.08 2.09
N GLN A 316 -20.75 -1.89 1.99
CA GLN A 316 -19.38 -1.44 2.17
C GLN A 316 -18.99 -0.43 1.08
N THR A 317 -19.38 -0.67 -0.16
CA THR A 317 -19.16 0.24 -1.28
C THR A 317 -19.88 1.58 -1.06
N VAL A 318 -21.17 1.55 -0.73
CA VAL A 318 -21.97 2.75 -0.48
C VAL A 318 -21.40 3.58 0.67
N LEU A 319 -21.07 2.95 1.80
CA LEU A 319 -20.45 3.64 2.95
C LEU A 319 -19.07 4.19 2.59
N GLY A 320 -18.31 3.47 1.78
CA GLY A 320 -17.01 3.91 1.27
C GLY A 320 -17.12 5.16 0.39
N VAL A 321 -18.05 5.15 -0.57
CA VAL A 321 -18.30 6.30 -1.46
C VAL A 321 -18.80 7.51 -0.67
N LEU A 322 -19.76 7.33 0.25
CA LEU A 322 -20.25 8.40 1.12
C LEU A 322 -19.13 9.00 1.99
N GLY A 323 -18.16 8.21 2.43
CA GLY A 323 -16.98 8.68 3.14
C GLY A 323 -15.93 9.34 2.25
N ALA A 324 -15.83 8.93 0.98
CA ALA A 324 -14.86 9.46 0.03
C ALA A 324 -15.17 10.91 -0.41
N VAL A 325 -16.43 11.27 -0.54
CA VAL A 325 -16.83 12.61 -0.99
C VAL A 325 -16.32 13.72 -0.05
N PRO A 326 -16.59 13.69 1.27
CA PRO A 326 -16.02 14.66 2.20
C PRO A 326 -14.48 14.64 2.23
N MET A 327 -13.88 13.45 2.10
CA MET A 327 -12.43 13.28 2.08
C MET A 327 -11.81 13.93 0.84
N ALA A 328 -12.40 13.77 -0.34
CA ALA A 328 -11.95 14.40 -1.57
C ALA A 328 -11.98 15.93 -1.48
N VAL A 329 -13.07 16.49 -0.94
CA VAL A 329 -13.19 17.93 -0.69
C VAL A 329 -12.13 18.41 0.31
N ALA A 330 -11.93 17.67 1.42
CA ALA A 330 -10.93 18.01 2.42
C ALA A 330 -9.51 18.01 1.81
N VAL A 331 -9.15 16.99 1.04
CA VAL A 331 -7.84 16.89 0.37
C VAL A 331 -7.61 18.03 -0.61
N ALA A 332 -8.62 18.42 -1.40
CA ALA A 332 -8.52 19.56 -2.31
C ALA A 332 -8.29 20.89 -1.56
N LEU A 333 -8.86 21.02 -0.37
CA LEU A 333 -8.73 22.23 0.47
C LEU A 333 -7.41 22.28 1.26
N VAL A 334 -6.72 21.17 1.48
CA VAL A 334 -5.48 21.13 2.29
C VAL A 334 -4.42 22.07 1.74
N TRP A 335 -4.17 22.05 0.43
CA TRP A 335 -3.12 22.87 -0.18
C TRP A 335 -3.36 24.38 -0.08
N PRO A 336 -4.52 24.95 -0.46
CA PRO A 336 -4.79 26.36 -0.29
C PRO A 336 -4.84 26.79 1.17
N LEU A 337 -5.35 25.95 2.07
CA LEU A 337 -5.38 26.22 3.51
C LEU A 337 -3.96 26.23 4.11
N ALA A 338 -3.12 25.27 3.72
CA ALA A 338 -1.74 25.18 4.20
C ALA A 338 -0.88 26.37 3.75
N ASN A 339 -1.15 26.91 2.56
CA ASN A 339 -0.48 28.13 2.09
C ASN A 339 -0.93 29.39 2.83
N LYS A 340 -2.21 29.45 3.24
CA LYS A 340 -2.79 30.61 3.94
C LYS A 340 -2.51 30.60 5.45
N PHE A 341 -2.63 29.45 6.11
CA PHE A 341 -2.63 29.36 7.60
C PHE A 341 -1.42 28.64 8.20
N THR A 342 -0.44 28.21 7.42
CA THR A 342 0.67 27.38 7.85
C THR A 342 0.27 25.90 8.04
N LYS A 343 1.16 25.00 7.66
CA LYS A 343 0.91 23.54 7.70
C LYS A 343 0.50 23.02 9.08
N GLN A 344 1.14 23.53 10.15
CA GLN A 344 0.85 23.11 11.54
C GLN A 344 -0.57 23.46 11.97
N LYS A 345 -1.03 24.69 11.70
CA LYS A 345 -2.38 25.13 12.08
C LYS A 345 -3.47 24.33 11.36
N VAL A 346 -3.26 23.96 10.08
CA VAL A 346 -4.20 23.15 9.31
C VAL A 346 -4.32 21.75 9.89
N VAL A 347 -3.21 21.13 10.27
CA VAL A 347 -3.20 19.80 10.93
C VAL A 347 -3.95 19.85 12.27
N ILE A 348 -3.65 20.82 13.12
CA ILE A 348 -4.30 20.98 14.43
C ILE A 348 -5.80 21.18 14.28
N ALA A 349 -6.21 22.05 13.36
CA ALA A 349 -7.64 22.29 13.09
C ALA A 349 -8.35 21.02 12.59
N GLY A 350 -7.74 20.28 11.65
CA GLY A 350 -8.27 19.00 11.15
C GLY A 350 -8.44 17.96 12.26
N MET A 351 -7.44 17.83 13.14
CA MET A 351 -7.53 16.94 14.30
C MET A 351 -8.64 17.35 15.26
N GLY A 352 -8.79 18.66 15.54
CA GLY A 352 -9.86 19.19 16.38
C GLY A 352 -11.25 18.85 15.85
N ILE A 353 -11.47 19.04 14.55
CA ILE A 353 -12.72 18.65 13.88
C ILE A 353 -12.98 17.15 14.01
N GLY A 354 -11.93 16.31 13.84
CA GLY A 354 -12.01 14.87 13.98
C GLY A 354 -12.44 14.44 15.40
N VAL A 355 -11.86 15.05 16.44
CA VAL A 355 -12.21 14.80 17.85
C VAL A 355 -13.65 15.18 18.14
N VAL A 356 -14.08 16.37 17.73
CA VAL A 356 -15.47 16.85 17.89
C VAL A 356 -16.45 15.90 17.20
N GLY A 357 -16.18 15.49 15.95
CA GLY A 357 -16.98 14.51 15.22
C GLY A 357 -17.07 13.16 15.94
N GLY A 358 -15.97 12.69 16.53
CA GLY A 358 -15.93 11.46 17.34
C GLY A 358 -16.81 11.55 18.59
N ILE A 359 -16.78 12.67 19.31
CA ILE A 359 -17.59 12.91 20.51
C ILE A 359 -19.08 12.95 20.16
N ILE A 360 -19.46 13.66 19.10
CA ILE A 360 -20.86 13.75 18.63
C ILE A 360 -21.40 12.36 18.28
N ARG A 361 -20.59 11.53 17.60
CA ARG A 361 -20.96 10.15 17.27
C ARG A 361 -21.20 9.31 18.53
N ARG A 362 -20.36 9.43 19.54
CA ARG A 362 -20.50 8.72 20.82
C ARG A 362 -21.77 9.13 21.56
N CYS A 363 -22.08 10.41 21.61
CA CYS A 363 -23.29 10.91 22.26
C CYS A 363 -24.56 10.40 21.56
N ARG A 364 -24.60 10.34 20.22
CA ARG A 364 -25.73 9.78 19.47
C ARG A 364 -25.93 8.28 19.70
N LEU A 365 -24.85 7.50 19.75
CA LEU A 365 -24.91 6.06 20.03
C LEU A 365 -25.45 5.80 21.44
N SER A 366 -24.97 6.52 22.44
CA SER A 366 -25.42 6.42 23.84
C SER A 366 -26.92 6.75 23.97
N SER A 367 -27.41 7.74 23.24
CA SER A 367 -28.84 8.11 23.25
C SER A 367 -29.73 7.08 22.53
N ARG A 368 -29.26 6.37 21.50
CA ARG A 368 -29.98 5.27 20.84
C ARG A 368 -30.06 4.03 21.73
N ILE A 369 -28.94 3.64 22.34
CA ILE A 369 -28.90 2.48 23.26
C ILE A 369 -29.83 2.68 24.45
N ARG A 370 -29.90 3.89 25.02
CA ARG A 370 -30.89 4.24 26.08
C ARG A 370 -32.32 4.11 25.58
N ARG A 371 -32.68 4.54 24.38
CA ARG A 371 -34.04 4.43 23.82
C ARG A 371 -34.45 2.98 23.57
N HIS A 372 -33.57 2.09 23.15
CA HIS A 372 -33.87 0.67 22.96
C HIS A 372 -34.07 -0.06 24.30
N ARG A 373 -33.30 0.30 25.33
CA ARG A 373 -33.44 -0.28 26.68
C ARG A 373 -34.80 0.04 27.34
N TRP A 374 -35.39 1.21 27.00
CA TRP A 374 -36.72 1.62 27.51
C TRP A 374 -37.90 1.01 26.73
N ARG A 375 -37.70 0.53 25.51
CA ARG A 375 -38.75 -0.14 24.71
C ARG A 375 -38.85 -1.64 24.97
N GLY A 376 -37.84 -2.26 25.55
CA GLY A 376 -37.85 -3.69 25.95
C GLY A 376 -38.37 -3.97 27.35
N CYS A 377 -38.80 -2.96 28.08
CA CYS A 377 -39.42 -3.08 29.43
C CYS A 377 -40.90 -2.70 29.45
N ARG A 378 -41.60 -2.83 28.30
CA ARG A 378 -43.08 -2.77 28.26
C ARG A 378 -43.65 -4.02 27.65
#